data_e6af031871794dbd235f859156b4a5cc
#
_entry.id   e6af031871794dbd235f859156b4a5cc
#
_cell.length_a   1.000
_cell.length_b   1.000
_cell.length_c   1.000
_cell.angle_alpha   90.00
_cell.angle_beta   90.00
_cell.angle_gamma   90.00
#
_symmetry.space_group_name_H-M   'P 1'
#
loop_
_entity.id
_entity.type
_entity.pdbx_description
1 polymer ?
#
loop_
_entity_poly.entity_id
_entity_poly.type
_entity_poly.pdbx_seq_one_letter_code
_entity_poly.pdbx_strand_id
1 'polypeptide(L)'
;MKYPKETKTYCPKCKKHTKHTSKVESTSKARGKTTKGSRKHERILKGYGGKRKGNPTIKKQGKRQRVLLTCTECKKKHQRVIGSRTKKKLEVVAKEK
;
A
#
# COMPACT_ATOMS: atom_id res chain seq x y z
N MET A 1 0.41 -13.35 6.66
CA MET A 1 0.88 -12.46 7.75
C MET A 1 -0.31 -11.85 8.46
N LYS A 2 -0.30 -11.86 9.76
CA LYS A 2 -1.41 -11.33 10.57
C LYS A 2 -0.94 -10.08 11.32
N TYR A 3 -1.83 -9.12 11.46
CA TYR A 3 -1.54 -7.87 12.17
C TYR A 3 -2.69 -7.56 13.13
N PRO A 4 -2.42 -7.11 14.36
CA PRO A 4 -3.48 -6.82 15.31
C PRO A 4 -4.34 -5.64 14.86
N LYS A 5 -5.63 -5.73 15.14
CA LYS A 5 -6.58 -4.67 14.76
C LYS A 5 -6.32 -3.37 15.52
N GLU A 6 -5.87 -3.48 16.75
CA GLU A 6 -5.54 -2.33 17.58
C GLU A 6 -4.10 -2.40 18.02
N THR A 7 -3.37 -1.30 17.88
CA THR A 7 -1.98 -1.19 18.33
C THR A 7 -1.76 0.13 19.01
N LYS A 8 -0.82 0.16 19.96
CA LYS A 8 -0.41 1.37 20.60
C LYS A 8 0.88 1.84 19.94
N THR A 9 0.84 3.00 19.30
CA THR A 9 1.99 3.52 18.57
C THR A 9 2.01 5.04 18.62
N TYR A 10 3.13 5.62 18.23
CA TYR A 10 3.32 7.07 18.27
C TYR A 10 2.44 7.79 17.25
N CYS A 11 1.72 8.80 17.71
CA CYS A 11 0.92 9.67 16.85
C CYS A 11 1.68 10.97 16.63
N PRO A 12 2.00 11.32 15.37
CA PRO A 12 2.73 12.57 15.08
C PRO A 12 1.99 13.83 15.47
N LYS A 13 0.66 13.79 15.42
CA LYS A 13 -0.16 14.96 15.77
C LYS A 13 -0.31 15.11 17.27
N CYS A 14 -0.57 14.01 17.98
CA CYS A 14 -0.69 14.02 19.45
C CYS A 14 0.67 14.07 20.15
N LYS A 15 1.74 13.76 19.42
CA LYS A 15 3.12 13.70 19.93
C LYS A 15 3.29 12.77 21.13
N LYS A 16 2.50 11.74 21.18
CA LYS A 16 2.57 10.72 22.23
C LYS A 16 2.07 9.38 21.68
N HIS A 17 2.34 8.30 22.41
CA HIS A 17 1.82 6.99 22.05
C HIS A 17 0.34 6.89 22.38
N THR A 18 -0.46 6.59 21.38
CA THR A 18 -1.91 6.43 21.54
C THR A 18 -2.36 5.16 20.84
N LYS A 19 -3.57 4.72 21.17
CA LYS A 19 -4.16 3.57 20.48
C LYS A 19 -4.49 3.92 19.05
N HIS A 20 -4.20 3.01 18.15
CA HIS A 20 -4.50 3.15 16.74
C HIS A 20 -5.29 1.96 16.25
N THR A 21 -6.24 2.21 15.36
CA THR A 21 -6.99 1.17 14.68
C THR A 21 -6.29 0.88 13.35
N SER A 22 -6.07 -0.40 13.07
CA SER A 22 -5.36 -0.83 11.88
C SER A 22 -6.32 -1.24 10.77
N LYS A 23 -6.02 -0.85 9.56
CA LYS A 23 -6.79 -1.25 8.37
C LYS A 23 -5.81 -1.55 7.24
N VAL A 24 -6.06 -2.62 6.51
CA VAL A 24 -5.24 -2.94 5.34
C VAL A 24 -5.55 -1.92 4.25
N GLU A 25 -4.52 -1.28 3.74
CA GLU A 25 -4.68 -0.30 2.68
C GLU A 25 -4.78 -1.00 1.33
N SER A 26 -5.83 -0.70 0.59
CA SER A 26 -5.98 -1.20 -0.76
C SER A 26 -5.28 -0.27 -1.74
N THR A 27 -4.71 -0.85 -2.79
CA THR A 27 -4.11 -0.05 -3.85
C THR A 27 -5.22 0.60 -4.69
N SER A 28 -4.98 1.84 -5.07
CA SER A 28 -5.89 2.52 -5.97
C SER A 28 -5.86 1.87 -7.35
N LYS A 29 -6.94 2.03 -8.09
CA LYS A 29 -7.01 1.54 -9.46
C LYS A 29 -6.02 2.30 -10.35
N ALA A 30 -5.43 1.60 -11.30
CA ALA A 30 -4.60 2.23 -12.31
C ALA A 30 -5.44 3.20 -13.15
N ARG A 31 -4.80 4.24 -13.63
CA ARG A 31 -5.46 5.18 -14.55
C ARG A 31 -5.90 4.45 -15.81
N GLY A 32 -7.08 4.82 -16.31
CA GLY A 32 -7.60 4.24 -17.54
C GLY A 32 -6.71 4.51 -18.75
N LYS A 33 -6.81 3.64 -19.76
CA LYS A 33 -6.04 3.77 -20.99
C LYS A 33 -6.40 5.03 -21.79
N THR A 34 -7.56 5.58 -21.56
CA THR A 34 -8.07 6.75 -22.28
C THR A 34 -7.70 8.07 -21.65
N THR A 35 -7.01 8.07 -20.52
CA THR A 35 -6.59 9.32 -19.89
C THR A 35 -5.55 10.03 -20.75
N LYS A 36 -5.50 11.36 -20.63
CA LYS A 36 -4.57 12.19 -21.40
C LYS A 36 -3.12 11.76 -21.22
N GLY A 37 -2.72 11.46 -19.99
CA GLY A 37 -1.35 11.02 -19.70
C GLY A 37 -1.01 9.70 -20.33
N SER A 38 -1.92 8.74 -20.31
CA SER A 38 -1.71 7.43 -20.92
C SER A 38 -1.61 7.51 -22.44
N ARG A 39 -2.48 8.30 -23.06
CA ARG A 39 -2.45 8.51 -24.51
C ARG A 39 -1.17 9.19 -24.96
N LYS A 40 -0.71 10.18 -24.21
CA LYS A 40 0.54 10.88 -24.51
C LYS A 40 1.74 9.94 -24.38
N HIS A 41 1.76 9.11 -23.36
CA HIS A 41 2.82 8.13 -23.16
C HIS A 41 2.89 7.13 -24.30
N GLU A 42 1.75 6.59 -24.74
CA GLU A 42 1.71 5.67 -25.88
C GLU A 42 2.18 6.32 -27.17
N ARG A 43 1.85 7.59 -27.36
CA ARG A 43 2.31 8.35 -28.53
C ARG A 43 3.82 8.50 -28.55
N ILE A 44 4.42 8.74 -27.39
CA ILE A 44 5.89 8.84 -27.24
C ILE A 44 6.55 7.50 -27.56
N LEU A 45 5.95 6.41 -27.10
CA LEU A 45 6.49 5.06 -27.34
C LEU A 45 6.35 4.62 -28.79
N LYS A 46 5.38 5.14 -29.52
CA LYS A 46 5.11 4.80 -30.94
C LYS A 46 5.00 3.29 -31.20
N GLY A 47 4.53 2.54 -30.19
CA GLY A 47 4.42 1.10 -30.30
C GLY A 47 5.74 0.36 -30.14
N TYR A 48 6.85 1.05 -30.07
CA TYR A 48 8.16 0.45 -29.86
C TYR A 48 8.44 0.25 -28.37
N GLY A 49 9.17 -0.75 -28.05
CA GLY A 49 9.52 -1.03 -26.67
C GLY A 49 10.55 -2.13 -26.57
N GLY A 50 10.38 -3.18 -27.33
CA GLY A 50 11.32 -4.30 -27.36
C GLY A 50 11.70 -4.77 -25.97
N LYS A 51 12.95 -5.09 -25.78
CA LYS A 51 13.47 -5.54 -24.49
C LYS A 51 13.47 -4.44 -23.44
N ARG A 52 13.53 -3.17 -23.83
CA ARG A 52 13.55 -2.02 -22.91
C ARG A 52 12.18 -1.75 -22.28
N LYS A 53 11.13 -2.19 -22.92
CA LYS A 53 9.77 -2.03 -22.39
C LYS A 53 9.53 -2.90 -21.17
N GLY A 54 10.43 -3.80 -20.90
CA GLY A 54 10.28 -4.77 -19.84
C GLY A 54 9.54 -5.99 -20.33
N ASN A 55 9.67 -7.08 -19.59
CA ASN A 55 8.98 -8.32 -19.90
C ASN A 55 7.68 -8.38 -19.10
N PRO A 56 6.50 -8.42 -19.76
CA PRO A 56 5.22 -8.47 -19.05
C PRO A 56 5.00 -9.76 -18.27
N THR A 57 5.78 -10.81 -18.56
CA THR A 57 5.69 -12.05 -17.82
C THR A 57 6.52 -12.04 -16.53
N ILE A 58 7.48 -11.12 -16.43
CA ILE A 58 8.33 -11.00 -15.24
C ILE A 58 7.66 -10.03 -14.26
N LYS A 59 7.18 -10.56 -13.16
CA LYS A 59 6.58 -9.77 -12.09
C LYS A 59 7.29 -10.01 -10.78
N LYS A 60 7.32 -9.02 -9.94
CA LYS A 60 7.90 -9.16 -8.61
C LYS A 60 7.09 -10.18 -7.81
N GLN A 61 7.80 -11.09 -7.16
CA GLN A 61 7.16 -12.07 -6.27
C GLN A 61 6.87 -11.42 -4.93
N GLY A 62 5.60 -11.27 -4.64
CA GLY A 62 5.15 -10.65 -3.41
C GLY A 62 5.27 -9.14 -3.41
N LYS A 63 4.66 -8.55 -2.42
CA LYS A 63 4.65 -7.09 -2.22
C LYS A 63 4.79 -6.81 -0.73
N ARG A 64 5.34 -5.64 -0.43
CA ARG A 64 5.32 -5.16 0.95
C ARG A 64 3.90 -4.79 1.32
N GLN A 65 3.53 -5.13 2.53
CA GLN A 65 2.18 -4.84 3.02
C GLN A 65 2.20 -3.51 3.78
N ARG A 66 1.17 -2.72 3.56
CA ARG A 66 1.00 -1.43 4.22
C ARG A 66 -0.25 -1.47 5.07
N VAL A 67 -0.14 -0.90 6.24
CA VAL A 67 -1.26 -0.77 7.17
C VAL A 67 -1.55 0.70 7.38
N LEU A 68 -2.81 1.05 7.29
CA LEU A 68 -3.27 2.40 7.61
C LEU A 68 -3.65 2.44 9.08
N LEU A 69 -2.93 3.24 9.84
CA LEU A 69 -3.16 3.40 11.27
C LEU A 69 -3.92 4.69 11.53
N THR A 70 -5.04 4.57 12.21
CA THR A 70 -5.89 5.72 12.56
C THR A 70 -5.83 5.94 14.07
N CYS A 71 -5.39 7.12 14.47
CA CYS A 71 -5.35 7.48 15.89
C CYS A 71 -6.78 7.62 16.43
N THR A 72 -7.03 7.09 17.64
CA THR A 72 -8.35 7.19 18.25
C THR A 72 -8.63 8.56 18.85
N GLU A 73 -7.59 9.32 19.20
CA GLU A 73 -7.77 10.65 19.82
C GLU A 73 -7.93 11.77 18.79
N CYS A 74 -6.98 11.89 17.87
CA CYS A 74 -7.01 12.98 16.87
C CYS A 74 -7.49 12.53 15.50
N LYS A 75 -7.73 11.25 15.32
CA LYS A 75 -8.17 10.64 14.06
C LYS A 75 -7.20 10.85 12.90
N LYS A 76 -5.94 11.17 13.20
CA LYS A 76 -4.92 11.27 12.17
C LYS A 76 -4.58 9.89 11.62
N LYS A 77 -4.55 9.78 10.31
CA LYS A 77 -4.19 8.53 9.63
C LYS A 77 -2.75 8.61 9.15
N HIS A 78 -2.00 7.55 9.36
CA HIS A 78 -0.67 7.42 8.80
C HIS A 78 -0.43 5.97 8.41
N GLN A 79 0.54 5.77 7.53
CA GLN A 79 0.84 4.46 6.98
C GLN A 79 2.07 3.87 7.63
N ARG A 80 2.09 2.55 7.71
CA ARG A 80 3.25 1.81 8.17
C ARG A 80 3.48 0.62 7.25
N VAL A 81 4.71 0.45 6.79
CA VAL A 81 5.10 -0.71 6.00
C VAL A 81 5.58 -1.79 6.96
N ILE A 82 5.07 -3.00 6.79
CA ILE A 82 5.35 -4.11 7.69
C ILE A 82 6.17 -5.18 6.99
N GLY A 83 7.30 -5.51 7.59
CA GLY A 83 8.15 -6.60 7.15
C GLY A 83 8.69 -6.47 5.74
N SER A 84 9.11 -7.59 5.20
CA SER A 84 9.61 -7.72 3.84
C SER A 84 8.48 -8.14 2.90
N ARG A 85 8.81 -8.43 1.66
CA ARG A 85 7.82 -8.87 0.68
C ARG A 85 7.20 -10.20 1.05
N THR A 86 5.89 -10.31 0.93
CA THR A 86 5.14 -11.52 1.19
C THR A 86 4.23 -11.86 0.01
N LYS A 87 3.98 -13.14 -0.21
CA LYS A 87 3.06 -13.57 -1.27
C LYS A 87 1.60 -13.34 -0.87
N LYS A 88 1.28 -13.62 0.39
CA LYS A 88 -0.09 -13.49 0.89
C LYS A 88 -0.36 -12.08 1.37
N LYS A 89 -1.60 -11.66 1.24
CA LYS A 89 -2.04 -10.38 1.75
C LYS A 89 -2.02 -10.38 3.28
N LEU A 90 -1.85 -9.20 3.83
CA LEU A 90 -1.92 -8.98 5.26
C LEU A 90 -3.37 -9.11 5.73
N GLU A 91 -3.56 -9.83 6.83
CA GLU A 91 -4.87 -9.95 7.46
C GLU A 91 -4.86 -9.19 8.79
N VAL A 92 -5.90 -8.40 9.00
CA VAL A 92 -6.10 -7.70 10.27
C VAL A 92 -6.97 -8.57 11.16
N VAL A 93 -6.41 -8.99 12.28
CA VAL A 93 -7.11 -9.87 13.22
C VAL A 93 -7.21 -9.20 14.59
N ALA A 94 -8.24 -9.56 15.34
CA ALA A 94 -8.37 -9.12 16.72
C ALA A 94 -7.18 -9.66 17.52
N LYS A 95 -6.71 -8.85 18.46
CA LYS A 95 -5.60 -9.26 19.32
C LYS A 95 -6.04 -10.41 20.22
N GLU A 96 -5.42 -11.54 20.04
CA GLU A 96 -5.61 -12.65 20.96
C GLU A 96 -4.75 -12.43 22.20
N LYS A 97 -5.32 -12.71 23.33
CA LYS A 97 -4.59 -12.67 24.60
C LYS A 97 -3.79 -13.94 24.78
#